data_bf3ee59fb82258ac302a5b098471c324
#
_entry.id   bf3ee59fb82258ac302a5b098471c324
#
_cell.length_a   1.000
_cell.length_b   1.000
_cell.length_c   1.000
_cell.angle_alpha   90.00
_cell.angle_beta   90.00
_cell.angle_gamma   90.00
#
_symmetry.space_group_name_H-M   'P 1'
#
loop_
_entity.id
_entity.type
_entity.pdbx_description
1 polymer ?
#
loop_
_entity_poly.entity_id
_entity_poly.type
_entity_poly.pdbx_seq_one_letter_code
_entity_poly.pdbx_strand_id
1 'polypeptide(L)'
;MPIRRRMVLCAPALLPVCPGSAFAGDMPAAKDAFLYFISPLDGQRVRSGFPCRFGLRNMGVAPAGVAAPNAGHHHLLIDVEEALDPVAPVPADRRHLHFGAGQTETRVDLPSGLHTLQLVLADANHMLFNPPVVSQRIRIRVA
;
A
#
# COMPACT_ATOMS: atom_id res chain seq x y z
N MET A 1 -13.44 -74.67 14.84
CA MET A 1 -12.68 -73.74 13.92
C MET A 1 -13.00 -72.32 14.31
N PRO A 2 -12.05 -71.55 14.85
CA PRO A 2 -12.29 -70.13 15.22
C PRO A 2 -11.92 -69.23 14.04
N ILE A 3 -12.84 -68.39 13.63
CA ILE A 3 -12.66 -67.36 12.60
C ILE A 3 -11.83 -66.21 13.19
N ARG A 4 -10.60 -66.01 12.71
CA ARG A 4 -9.78 -64.85 13.04
C ARG A 4 -10.24 -63.62 12.27
N ARG A 5 -10.87 -62.68 12.96
CA ARG A 5 -11.11 -61.33 12.41
C ARG A 5 -9.80 -60.56 12.34
N ARG A 6 -9.37 -60.24 11.14
CA ARG A 6 -8.26 -59.28 10.86
C ARG A 6 -8.77 -57.87 11.08
N MET A 7 -8.27 -57.24 12.14
CA MET A 7 -8.44 -55.81 12.35
C MET A 7 -7.53 -55.06 11.38
N VAL A 8 -8.08 -54.32 10.45
CA VAL A 8 -7.35 -53.39 9.56
C VAL A 8 -7.20 -52.08 10.32
N LEU A 9 -5.99 -51.79 10.80
CA LEU A 9 -5.66 -50.45 11.31
C LEU A 9 -5.55 -49.49 10.12
N CYS A 10 -6.50 -48.59 9.98
CA CYS A 10 -6.34 -47.39 9.17
C CYS A 10 -5.50 -46.39 9.94
N ALA A 11 -4.27 -46.17 9.51
CA ALA A 11 -3.45 -45.07 9.98
C ALA A 11 -3.96 -43.75 9.37
N PRO A 12 -4.11 -42.68 10.15
CA PRO A 12 -4.47 -41.38 9.59
C PRO A 12 -3.28 -40.84 8.80
N ALA A 13 -3.47 -40.58 7.51
CA ALA A 13 -2.50 -39.86 6.71
C ALA A 13 -2.45 -38.41 7.15
N LEU A 14 -1.39 -38.02 7.84
CA LEU A 14 -1.06 -36.60 8.06
C LEU A 14 -0.64 -36.00 6.72
N LEU A 15 -1.50 -35.15 6.17
CA LEU A 15 -1.13 -34.29 5.07
C LEU A 15 -0.13 -33.26 5.54
N PRO A 16 0.99 -33.02 4.83
CA PRO A 16 1.90 -31.96 5.18
C PRO A 16 1.21 -30.60 4.98
N VAL A 17 1.00 -29.88 6.08
CA VAL A 17 0.67 -28.46 6.02
C VAL A 17 1.96 -27.76 5.57
N CYS A 18 2.03 -27.40 4.27
CA CYS A 18 3.05 -26.48 3.81
C CYS A 18 2.79 -25.12 4.48
N PRO A 19 3.69 -24.59 5.31
CA PRO A 19 3.62 -23.21 5.71
C PRO A 19 3.87 -22.38 4.46
N GLY A 20 2.81 -21.83 3.88
CA GLY A 20 2.94 -20.79 2.88
C GLY A 20 3.65 -19.62 3.53
N SER A 21 4.94 -19.47 3.26
CA SER A 21 5.69 -18.25 3.57
C SER A 21 5.04 -17.14 2.77
N ALA A 22 4.12 -16.41 3.39
CA ALA A 22 3.71 -15.10 2.88
C ALA A 22 4.93 -14.19 3.04
N PHE A 23 5.71 -14.05 1.98
CA PHE A 23 6.73 -13.02 1.90
C PHE A 23 6.00 -11.68 1.92
N ALA A 24 6.22 -10.91 2.99
CA ALA A 24 5.83 -9.52 3.05
C ALA A 24 6.47 -8.79 1.86
N GLY A 25 5.67 -8.09 1.06
CA GLY A 25 6.15 -7.33 -0.09
C GLY A 25 6.06 -8.02 -1.45
N ASP A 26 5.35 -9.14 -1.58
CA ASP A 26 5.28 -9.92 -2.83
C ASP A 26 3.93 -9.79 -3.58
N MET A 27 3.08 -8.83 -3.18
CA MET A 27 1.84 -8.55 -3.92
C MET A 27 2.20 -7.91 -5.27
N PRO A 28 1.89 -8.58 -6.39
CA PRO A 28 2.16 -8.00 -7.70
C PRO A 28 1.30 -6.75 -7.91
N ALA A 29 1.90 -5.69 -8.44
CA ALA A 29 1.14 -4.57 -8.96
C ALA A 29 0.37 -5.00 -10.22
N ALA A 30 -0.83 -4.46 -10.41
CA ALA A 30 -1.52 -4.64 -11.67
C ALA A 30 -0.71 -4.04 -12.82
N LYS A 31 -0.82 -4.66 -14.00
CA LYS A 31 -0.17 -4.15 -15.20
C LYS A 31 -0.63 -2.70 -15.45
N ASP A 32 0.32 -1.84 -15.77
CA ASP A 32 0.10 -0.43 -16.06
C ASP A 32 -0.57 0.35 -14.90
N ALA A 33 -0.38 -0.13 -13.65
CA ALA A 33 -0.78 0.61 -12.46
C ALA A 33 -0.14 2.01 -12.46
N PHE A 34 -0.96 3.04 -12.26
CA PHE A 34 -0.48 4.43 -12.35
C PHE A 34 -1.10 5.29 -11.26
N LEU A 35 -0.25 5.82 -10.39
CA LEU A 35 -0.59 6.67 -9.26
C LEU A 35 -0.12 8.10 -9.54
N TYR A 36 -0.98 9.10 -9.32
CA TYR A 36 -0.69 10.50 -9.65
C TYR A 36 -1.45 11.47 -8.78
N PHE A 37 -1.00 12.72 -8.74
CA PHE A 37 -1.76 13.82 -8.15
C PHE A 37 -2.78 14.38 -9.13
N ILE A 38 -4.04 14.48 -8.69
CA ILE A 38 -5.06 15.28 -9.38
C ILE A 38 -4.85 16.75 -9.00
N SER A 39 -4.58 17.00 -7.71
CA SER A 39 -4.15 18.29 -7.17
C SER A 39 -3.35 18.10 -5.88
N PRO A 40 -2.38 18.96 -5.56
CA PRO A 40 -1.81 20.00 -6.42
C PRO A 40 -1.00 19.42 -7.59
N LEU A 41 -0.70 20.25 -8.58
CA LEU A 41 0.20 19.91 -9.69
C LEU A 41 1.64 20.29 -9.35
N ASP A 42 2.59 19.67 -10.05
CA ASP A 42 4.01 20.02 -9.90
C ASP A 42 4.25 21.50 -10.21
N GLY A 43 5.07 22.16 -9.38
CA GLY A 43 5.36 23.59 -9.48
C GLY A 43 4.26 24.51 -8.94
N GLN A 44 3.13 23.99 -8.49
CA GLN A 44 2.00 24.81 -8.07
C GLN A 44 2.29 25.61 -6.79
N ARG A 45 1.81 26.85 -6.76
CA ARG A 45 1.73 27.66 -5.53
C ARG A 45 0.37 27.45 -4.89
N VAL A 46 0.36 27.12 -3.61
CA VAL A 46 -0.84 26.87 -2.81
C VAL A 46 -0.81 27.66 -1.51
N ARG A 47 -1.97 27.79 -0.87
CA ARG A 47 -2.05 28.27 0.54
C ARG A 47 -2.15 27.06 1.45
N SER A 48 -1.69 27.19 2.70
CA SER A 48 -1.86 26.14 3.71
C SER A 48 -3.33 25.74 3.85
N GLY A 49 -3.59 24.48 4.17
CA GLY A 49 -4.93 23.92 4.12
C GLY A 49 -5.41 23.61 2.69
N PHE A 50 -4.50 23.38 1.75
CA PHE A 50 -4.85 23.06 0.36
C PHE A 50 -5.46 21.67 0.21
N PRO A 51 -6.40 21.47 -0.75
CA PRO A 51 -6.91 20.15 -1.07
C PRO A 51 -5.85 19.35 -1.82
N CYS A 52 -5.60 18.13 -1.35
CA CYS A 52 -4.74 17.18 -2.01
C CYS A 52 -5.60 15.99 -2.47
N ARG A 53 -5.64 15.74 -3.78
CA ARG A 53 -6.47 14.70 -4.40
C ARG A 53 -5.61 13.72 -5.16
N PHE A 54 -5.91 12.43 -4.99
CA PHE A 54 -5.13 11.31 -5.50
C PHE A 54 -5.83 10.67 -6.68
N GLY A 55 -5.08 10.39 -7.73
CA GLY A 55 -5.55 9.65 -8.90
C GLY A 55 -4.88 8.28 -8.97
N LEU A 56 -5.67 7.25 -9.26
CA LEU A 56 -5.19 5.89 -9.43
C LEU A 56 -5.83 5.28 -10.67
N ARG A 57 -5.03 4.66 -11.52
CA ARG A 57 -5.49 3.89 -12.69
C ARG A 57 -5.03 2.45 -12.61
N ASN A 58 -5.85 1.56 -13.13
CA ASN A 58 -5.61 0.11 -13.28
C ASN A 58 -5.43 -0.62 -11.94
N MET A 59 -5.75 0.02 -10.83
CA MET A 59 -5.89 -0.59 -9.51
C MET A 59 -7.08 0.04 -8.77
N GLY A 60 -7.56 -0.67 -7.77
CA GLY A 60 -8.63 -0.21 -6.89
C GLY A 60 -8.10 0.34 -5.57
N VAL A 61 -8.97 1.05 -4.86
CA VAL A 61 -8.72 1.49 -3.49
C VAL A 61 -9.46 0.54 -2.54
N ALA A 62 -8.74 0.04 -1.53
CA ALA A 62 -9.29 -0.78 -0.47
C ALA A 62 -8.78 -0.24 0.89
N PRO A 63 -9.58 -0.35 1.96
CA PRO A 63 -9.11 0.01 3.29
C PRO A 63 -7.92 -0.83 3.75
N ALA A 64 -7.09 -0.28 4.63
CA ALA A 64 -6.03 -1.03 5.30
C ALA A 64 -6.62 -2.25 6.03
N GLY A 65 -5.89 -3.37 6.01
CA GLY A 65 -6.35 -4.63 6.59
C GLY A 65 -7.33 -5.42 5.71
N VAL A 66 -7.81 -4.85 4.60
CA VAL A 66 -8.69 -5.54 3.64
C VAL A 66 -7.85 -6.02 2.46
N ALA A 67 -7.58 -7.32 2.41
CA ALA A 67 -6.90 -7.93 1.28
C ALA A 67 -7.86 -8.05 0.07
N ALA A 68 -7.56 -7.33 -0.98
CA ALA A 68 -8.31 -7.37 -2.24
C ALA A 68 -7.33 -7.41 -3.43
N PRO A 69 -7.62 -8.22 -4.46
CA PRO A 69 -6.79 -8.28 -5.65
C PRO A 69 -6.70 -6.92 -6.33
N ASN A 70 -5.49 -6.53 -6.74
CA ASN A 70 -5.24 -5.28 -7.46
C ASN A 70 -5.81 -4.03 -6.76
N ALA A 71 -5.79 -4.01 -5.43
CA ALA A 71 -6.27 -2.89 -4.64
C ALA A 71 -5.39 -2.64 -3.42
N GLY A 72 -5.32 -1.38 -3.01
CA GLY A 72 -4.55 -0.94 -1.85
C GLY A 72 -5.04 0.40 -1.34
N HIS A 73 -4.33 0.97 -0.37
CA HIS A 73 -4.66 2.26 0.19
C HIS A 73 -3.50 3.25 0.02
N HIS A 74 -3.86 4.52 0.03
CA HIS A 74 -2.90 5.59 -0.23
C HIS A 74 -2.09 5.95 1.01
N HIS A 75 -0.84 6.32 0.77
CA HIS A 75 0.01 7.07 1.68
C HIS A 75 0.50 8.33 0.96
N LEU A 76 0.68 9.43 1.69
CA LEU A 76 1.27 10.66 1.19
C LEU A 76 2.56 10.96 1.95
N LEU A 77 3.66 11.00 1.23
CA LEU A 77 4.98 11.35 1.73
C LEU A 77 5.19 12.86 1.55
N ILE A 78 5.60 13.52 2.62
CA ILE A 78 5.85 14.97 2.68
C ILE A 78 7.31 15.19 3.07
N ASP A 79 8.09 15.82 2.19
CA ASP A 79 9.51 16.11 2.39
C ASP A 79 10.34 14.87 2.76
N VAL A 80 9.98 13.72 2.18
CA VAL A 80 10.72 12.46 2.30
C VAL A 80 11.59 12.30 1.07
N GLU A 81 12.90 12.28 1.25
CA GLU A 81 13.86 12.10 0.16
C GLU A 81 14.34 10.65 0.06
N GLU A 82 14.34 9.96 1.18
CA GLU A 82 14.81 8.59 1.30
C GLU A 82 13.87 7.62 0.55
N ALA A 83 14.46 6.60 -0.06
CA ALA A 83 13.68 5.52 -0.63
C ALA A 83 13.00 4.70 0.47
N LEU A 84 11.76 4.30 0.23
CA LEU A 84 11.07 3.36 1.13
C LEU A 84 11.73 1.99 1.07
N ASP A 85 11.81 1.32 2.21
CA ASP A 85 12.29 -0.05 2.29
C ASP A 85 11.24 -1.00 1.68
N PRO A 86 11.56 -1.77 0.63
CA PRO A 86 10.61 -2.65 -0.03
C PRO A 86 10.20 -3.86 0.83
N VAL A 87 10.95 -4.15 1.90
CA VAL A 87 10.67 -5.30 2.78
C VAL A 87 10.13 -4.88 4.15
N ALA A 88 9.84 -3.60 4.34
CA ALA A 88 9.24 -3.06 5.55
C ALA A 88 7.91 -2.36 5.24
N PRO A 89 6.96 -2.34 6.19
CA PRO A 89 5.73 -1.58 6.04
C PRO A 89 6.02 -0.09 5.86
N VAL A 90 5.23 0.57 5.01
CA VAL A 90 5.29 2.03 4.86
C VAL A 90 5.02 2.68 6.22
N PRO A 91 5.88 3.57 6.71
CA PRO A 91 5.67 4.24 8.00
C PRO A 91 4.37 5.06 8.04
N ALA A 92 3.88 5.33 9.24
CA ALA A 92 2.77 6.24 9.49
C ALA A 92 3.20 7.26 10.56
N ASP A 93 3.54 8.47 10.12
CA ASP A 93 3.99 9.57 10.96
C ASP A 93 3.63 10.93 10.30
N ARG A 94 4.22 12.03 10.80
CA ARG A 94 3.94 13.37 10.27
C ARG A 94 4.41 13.60 8.83
N ARG A 95 5.36 12.80 8.34
CA ARG A 95 5.90 12.86 6.98
C ARG A 95 5.35 11.75 6.08
N HIS A 96 4.70 10.75 6.66
CA HIS A 96 4.10 9.60 5.99
C HIS A 96 2.63 9.51 6.40
N LEU A 97 1.78 10.30 5.75
CA LEU A 97 0.35 10.30 6.06
C LEU A 97 -0.31 9.04 5.54
N HIS A 98 -1.12 8.41 6.36
CA HIS A 98 -1.79 7.14 6.10
C HIS A 98 -3.29 7.33 5.87
N PHE A 99 -3.84 6.78 4.80
CA PHE A 99 -5.25 6.89 4.41
C PHE A 99 -5.95 5.52 4.45
N GLY A 100 -5.93 4.90 5.61
CA GLY A 100 -6.35 3.52 5.83
C GLY A 100 -7.85 3.25 5.73
N ALA A 101 -8.70 4.27 5.60
CA ALA A 101 -10.13 4.09 5.36
C ALA A 101 -10.52 4.14 3.86
N GLY A 102 -9.53 4.15 2.97
CA GLY A 102 -9.77 4.24 1.52
C GLY A 102 -10.01 5.66 1.01
N GLN A 103 -9.53 6.67 1.73
CA GLN A 103 -9.63 8.06 1.31
C GLN A 103 -8.80 8.28 0.03
N THR A 104 -9.34 9.11 -0.85
CA THR A 104 -8.70 9.52 -2.11
C THR A 104 -8.40 11.01 -2.17
N GLU A 105 -8.69 11.73 -1.08
CA GLU A 105 -8.38 13.13 -0.91
C GLU A 105 -8.20 13.51 0.56
N THR A 106 -7.53 14.62 0.80
CA THR A 106 -7.34 15.21 2.13
C THR A 106 -7.08 16.70 2.01
N ARG A 107 -7.10 17.41 3.15
CA ARG A 107 -6.53 18.75 3.27
C ARG A 107 -5.17 18.66 3.95
N VAL A 108 -4.19 19.37 3.40
CA VAL A 108 -2.81 19.34 3.89
C VAL A 108 -2.44 20.74 4.38
N ASP A 109 -2.02 20.81 5.65
CA ASP A 109 -1.50 22.01 6.27
C ASP A 109 0.02 21.92 6.37
N LEU A 110 0.71 22.84 5.70
CA LEU A 110 2.17 22.92 5.70
C LEU A 110 2.60 24.39 5.95
N PRO A 111 3.74 24.59 6.59
CA PRO A 111 4.31 25.93 6.73
C PRO A 111 4.64 26.53 5.37
N SER A 112 4.79 27.86 5.32
CA SER A 112 5.25 28.53 4.10
C SER A 112 6.64 28.03 3.68
N GLY A 113 6.83 27.77 2.40
CA GLY A 113 8.08 27.27 1.88
C GLY A 113 7.93 26.35 0.68
N LEU A 114 9.03 25.72 0.30
CA LEU A 114 9.06 24.66 -0.72
C LEU A 114 8.89 23.32 -0.04
N HIS A 115 8.01 22.51 -0.59
CA HIS A 115 7.75 21.16 -0.12
C HIS A 115 7.74 20.17 -1.27
N THR A 116 8.10 18.93 -0.99
CA THR A 116 7.96 17.80 -1.91
C THR A 116 6.83 16.90 -1.45
N LEU A 117 6.04 16.39 -2.39
CA LEU A 117 4.97 15.44 -2.15
C LEU A 117 5.13 14.23 -3.05
N GLN A 118 4.85 13.04 -2.53
CA GLN A 118 4.82 11.81 -3.30
C GLN A 118 3.74 10.89 -2.77
N LEU A 119 2.97 10.26 -3.67
CA LEU A 119 2.00 9.25 -3.30
C LEU A 119 2.61 7.86 -3.39
N VAL A 120 2.15 6.99 -2.50
CA VAL A 120 2.49 5.56 -2.47
C VAL A 120 1.19 4.79 -2.27
N LEU A 121 1.01 3.71 -3.02
CA LEU A 121 -0.06 2.74 -2.78
C LEU A 121 0.52 1.55 -2.03
N ALA A 122 -0.08 1.17 -0.93
CA ALA A 122 0.31 0.02 -0.13
C ALA A 122 -0.80 -1.02 -0.04
N ASP A 123 -0.43 -2.27 0.15
CA ASP A 123 -1.37 -3.39 0.33
C ASP A 123 -2.04 -3.38 1.72
N ALA A 124 -2.87 -4.38 2.00
CA ALA A 124 -3.58 -4.53 3.28
C ALA A 124 -2.67 -4.50 4.51
N ASN A 125 -1.40 -4.88 4.36
CA ASN A 125 -0.39 -4.95 5.42
C ASN A 125 0.59 -3.77 5.40
N HIS A 126 0.28 -2.70 4.66
CA HIS A 126 1.14 -1.53 4.45
C HIS A 126 2.44 -1.82 3.69
N MET A 127 2.51 -2.96 2.99
CA MET A 127 3.67 -3.32 2.19
C MET A 127 3.58 -2.71 0.79
N LEU A 128 4.73 -2.39 0.21
CA LEU A 128 4.80 -1.95 -1.18
C LEU A 128 4.40 -3.10 -2.12
N PHE A 129 3.75 -2.75 -3.22
CA PHE A 129 3.54 -3.68 -4.34
C PHE A 129 4.87 -3.95 -5.07
N ASN A 130 4.91 -5.02 -5.86
CA ASN A 130 6.04 -5.34 -6.72
C ASN A 130 5.60 -5.36 -8.21
N PRO A 131 6.08 -4.43 -9.05
CA PRO A 131 6.90 -3.26 -8.70
C PRO A 131 6.13 -2.24 -7.84
N PRO A 132 6.83 -1.36 -7.10
CA PRO A 132 6.18 -0.34 -6.27
C PRO A 132 5.27 0.59 -7.08
N VAL A 133 4.06 0.82 -6.59
CA VAL A 133 3.10 1.76 -7.18
C VAL A 133 3.26 3.09 -6.48
N VAL A 134 4.06 3.96 -7.07
CA VAL A 134 4.39 5.28 -6.54
C VAL A 134 4.16 6.35 -7.60
N SER A 135 3.77 7.54 -7.17
CA SER A 135 3.62 8.67 -8.09
C SER A 135 4.99 9.30 -8.40
N GLN A 136 5.01 10.16 -9.41
CA GLN A 136 6.07 11.14 -9.50
C GLN A 136 6.10 11.99 -8.24
N ARG A 137 7.30 12.36 -7.80
CA ARG A 137 7.50 13.35 -6.74
C ARG A 137 7.26 14.73 -7.33
N ILE A 138 6.34 15.47 -6.75
CA ILE A 138 6.04 16.84 -7.16
C ILE A 138 6.62 17.82 -6.15
N ARG A 139 6.87 19.04 -6.60
CA ARG A 139 7.30 20.18 -5.75
C ARG A 139 6.22 21.23 -5.75
N ILE A 140 5.89 21.74 -4.58
CA ILE A 140 4.92 22.81 -4.41
C ILE A 140 5.54 23.96 -3.60
N ARG A 141 4.98 25.15 -3.73
CA ARG A 141 5.30 26.28 -2.87
C ARG A 141 4.07 26.66 -2.06
N VAL A 142 4.17 26.57 -0.74
CA VAL A 142 3.17 27.07 0.19
C VAL A 142 3.45 28.56 0.46
N ALA A 143 2.42 29.39 0.28
CA ALA A 143 2.49 30.84 0.46
C ALA A 143 2.14 31.27 1.89
#